data_3aeb92e7f361aff103718952a4350eee
#
_entry.id   3aeb92e7f361aff103718952a4350eee
#
_cell.length_a   1.000
_cell.length_b   1.000
_cell.length_c   1.000
_cell.angle_alpha   90.00
_cell.angle_beta   90.00
_cell.angle_gamma   90.00
#
_symmetry.space_group_name_H-M   'P 1'
#
loop_
_entity.id
_entity.type
_entity.pdbx_description
1 polymer ?
#
loop_
_entity_poly.entity_id
_entity_poly.type
_entity_poly.pdbx_seq_one_letter_code
_entity_poly.pdbx_strand_id
1 'polypeptide(L)'
;MEFKIKVEEIRRLMEIKSPEFPKYATQILNLANQNAQATRPKVVGQMSELIKEFTGRTLDEWEDWYLKRYPDSIDKATKKILEMVNNFKEVINQIDESMIRQWVRDLVIVKTFIGLRFQEAILRKIAEKFDTEYCLSTPEEESKGIDGYVGNIPVSLKPVTYQSKKMLTEKIDVDIIYYEKQRDGLKIIIPTELENKLKNIGRTKGI
;
A
#
# COMPACT_ATOMS: atom_id res chain seq x y z
N MET A 1 11.64 28.98 -18.87
CA MET A 1 12.94 28.35 -18.53
C MET A 1 12.70 27.50 -17.30
N GLU A 2 13.06 26.20 -17.33
CA GLU A 2 12.88 25.26 -16.21
C GLU A 2 14.25 24.65 -15.89
N PHE A 3 14.60 24.56 -14.60
CA PHE A 3 15.84 23.93 -14.15
C PHE A 3 15.63 23.28 -12.78
N LYS A 4 16.46 22.30 -12.46
CA LYS A 4 16.39 21.52 -11.21
C LYS A 4 17.62 21.81 -10.35
N ILE A 5 17.39 22.10 -9.07
CA ILE A 5 18.46 22.24 -8.07
C ILE A 5 18.47 20.94 -7.24
N LYS A 6 19.64 20.33 -7.09
CA LYS A 6 19.81 19.14 -6.23
C LYS A 6 19.87 19.53 -4.75
N VAL A 7 19.48 18.63 -3.86
CA VAL A 7 19.53 18.88 -2.39
C VAL A 7 20.92 19.20 -1.89
N GLU A 8 21.95 18.54 -2.43
CA GLU A 8 23.36 18.82 -2.10
C GLU A 8 23.76 20.24 -2.50
N GLU A 9 23.24 20.74 -3.61
CA GLU A 9 23.47 22.10 -4.05
C GLU A 9 22.78 23.13 -3.17
N ILE A 10 21.55 22.83 -2.74
CA ILE A 10 20.81 23.67 -1.77
C ILE A 10 21.59 23.75 -0.47
N ARG A 11 22.08 22.61 0.06
CA ARG A 11 22.90 22.60 1.28
C ARG A 11 24.18 23.43 1.15
N ARG A 12 24.86 23.30 0.02
CA ARG A 12 26.07 24.08 -0.28
C ARG A 12 25.78 25.58 -0.33
N LEU A 13 24.69 25.97 -0.97
CA LEU A 13 24.26 27.39 -1.07
C LEU A 13 23.86 27.97 0.29
N MET A 14 23.40 27.11 1.21
CA MET A 14 23.02 27.49 2.58
C MET A 14 24.17 27.26 3.59
N GLU A 15 25.36 26.84 3.15
CA GLU A 15 26.54 26.54 3.97
C GLU A 15 26.30 25.45 5.03
N ILE A 16 25.31 24.56 4.79
CA ILE A 16 24.96 23.47 5.70
C ILE A 16 25.78 22.23 5.35
N LYS A 17 26.60 21.75 6.29
CA LYS A 17 27.35 20.50 6.14
C LYS A 17 26.43 19.31 6.04
N SER A 18 26.69 18.42 5.07
CA SER A 18 26.01 17.13 4.98
C SER A 18 26.69 16.10 5.90
N PRO A 19 25.94 15.35 6.71
CA PRO A 19 26.52 14.23 7.44
C PRO A 19 26.92 13.12 6.45
N GLU A 20 28.07 12.51 6.66
CA GLU A 20 28.53 11.35 5.90
C GLU A 20 28.14 10.06 6.63
N PHE A 21 27.51 9.16 5.90
CA PHE A 21 27.11 7.86 6.42
C PHE A 21 27.70 6.74 5.56
N PRO A 22 28.02 5.57 6.14
CA PRO A 22 28.40 4.39 5.39
C PRO A 22 27.31 4.00 4.39
N LYS A 23 27.72 3.31 3.32
CA LYS A 23 26.78 2.78 2.31
C LYS A 23 25.66 1.96 2.97
N TYR A 24 24.42 2.20 2.56
CA TYR A 24 23.18 1.62 3.09
C TYR A 24 22.75 2.09 4.50
N ALA A 25 23.54 2.83 5.24
CA ALA A 25 23.16 3.27 6.58
C ALA A 25 21.88 4.10 6.56
N THR A 26 21.74 5.04 5.61
CA THR A 26 20.55 5.89 5.50
C THR A 26 19.28 5.08 5.21
N GLN A 27 19.35 4.05 4.34
CA GLN A 27 18.24 3.17 4.04
C GLN A 27 17.79 2.37 5.28
N ILE A 28 18.75 1.83 6.04
CA ILE A 28 18.48 1.08 7.27
C ILE A 28 17.88 2.01 8.33
N LEU A 29 18.43 3.21 8.53
CA LEU A 29 17.92 4.19 9.47
C LEU A 29 16.51 4.67 9.11
N ASN A 30 16.21 4.89 7.84
CA ASN A 30 14.87 5.23 7.37
C ASN A 30 13.88 4.10 7.64
N LEU A 31 14.25 2.84 7.36
CA LEU A 31 13.41 1.68 7.64
C LEU A 31 13.16 1.53 9.16
N ALA A 32 14.21 1.70 9.97
CA ALA A 32 14.11 1.67 11.44
C ALA A 32 13.19 2.79 11.96
N ASN A 33 13.36 4.01 11.46
CA ASN A 33 12.50 5.14 11.82
C ASN A 33 11.03 4.91 11.46
N GLN A 34 10.74 4.38 10.27
CA GLN A 34 9.38 4.06 9.85
C GLN A 34 8.71 3.03 10.77
N ASN A 35 9.43 1.96 11.12
CA ASN A 35 8.91 0.91 11.99
C ASN A 35 8.75 1.38 13.44
N ALA A 36 9.73 2.10 13.98
CA ALA A 36 9.69 2.67 15.34
C ALA A 36 8.75 3.88 15.47
N GLN A 37 8.31 4.46 14.34
CA GLN A 37 7.56 5.73 14.29
C GLN A 37 8.24 6.84 15.12
N ALA A 38 9.58 6.88 15.08
CA ALA A 38 10.37 7.70 16.00
C ALA A 38 10.27 9.21 15.73
N THR A 39 10.06 9.60 14.45
CA THR A 39 9.90 11.01 14.06
C THR A 39 8.43 11.38 13.79
N ARG A 40 7.47 10.72 14.44
CA ARG A 40 6.06 11.11 14.38
C ARG A 40 5.77 12.35 15.21
N PRO A 41 4.72 13.13 14.90
CA PRO A 41 4.38 14.40 15.58
C PRO A 41 4.34 14.31 17.10
N LYS A 42 3.87 13.20 17.67
CA LYS A 42 3.84 12.97 19.12
C LYS A 42 5.22 12.86 19.80
N VAL A 43 6.30 12.67 19.02
CA VAL A 43 7.68 12.59 19.52
C VAL A 43 8.45 13.86 19.23
N VAL A 44 8.37 14.35 17.99
CA VAL A 44 9.20 15.48 17.53
C VAL A 44 8.39 16.75 17.24
N GLY A 45 7.08 16.76 17.48
CA GLY A 45 6.19 17.85 17.07
C GLY A 45 5.77 17.79 15.60
N GLN A 46 4.77 18.57 15.24
CA GLN A 46 4.27 18.66 13.87
C GLN A 46 5.13 19.63 13.05
N MET A 47 6.12 19.12 12.33
CA MET A 47 7.10 19.93 11.59
C MET A 47 6.49 20.93 10.62
N SER A 48 5.39 20.57 9.95
CA SER A 48 4.68 21.46 9.02
C SER A 48 4.00 22.66 9.70
N GLU A 49 3.75 22.59 11.00
CA GLU A 49 3.22 23.68 11.81
C GLU A 49 4.36 24.47 12.44
N LEU A 50 5.32 23.78 13.04
CA LEU A 50 6.46 24.39 13.68
C LEU A 50 7.27 25.31 12.76
N ILE A 51 7.47 24.89 11.49
CA ILE A 51 8.18 25.72 10.52
C ILE A 51 7.43 27.01 10.15
N LYS A 52 6.10 27.06 10.29
CA LYS A 52 5.30 28.25 10.07
C LYS A 52 5.34 29.22 11.26
N GLU A 53 5.54 28.69 12.46
CA GLU A 53 5.65 29.48 13.68
C GLU A 53 7.05 30.10 13.85
N PHE A 54 8.05 29.51 13.19
CA PHE A 54 9.43 29.99 13.28
C PHE A 54 9.64 31.24 12.45
N THR A 55 10.18 32.28 13.08
CA THR A 55 10.41 33.60 12.46
C THR A 55 11.90 33.92 12.22
N GLY A 56 12.81 33.05 12.67
CA GLY A 56 14.25 33.17 12.45
C GLY A 56 14.65 32.86 11.00
N ARG A 57 15.95 32.98 10.71
CA ARG A 57 16.49 32.83 9.34
C ARG A 57 17.67 31.86 9.24
N THR A 58 18.31 31.52 10.35
CA THR A 58 19.50 30.66 10.37
C THR A 58 19.20 29.29 10.94
N LEU A 59 20.06 28.34 10.65
CA LEU A 59 19.93 26.97 11.18
C LEU A 59 20.07 26.97 12.71
N ASP A 60 21.03 27.73 13.25
CA ASP A 60 21.27 27.82 14.69
C ASP A 60 20.07 28.40 15.44
N GLU A 61 19.45 29.45 14.90
CA GLU A 61 18.22 30.02 15.46
C GLU A 61 17.07 29.00 15.44
N TRP A 62 16.96 28.19 14.37
CA TRP A 62 15.96 27.12 14.28
C TRP A 62 16.22 26.03 15.32
N GLU A 63 17.45 25.57 15.45
CA GLU A 63 17.85 24.54 16.42
C GLU A 63 17.57 24.98 17.85
N ASP A 64 18.00 26.18 18.22
CA ASP A 64 17.77 26.76 19.55
C ASP A 64 16.26 26.92 19.86
N TRP A 65 15.50 27.45 18.91
CA TRP A 65 14.06 27.64 19.06
C TRP A 65 13.31 26.31 19.19
N TYR A 66 13.71 25.32 18.39
CA TYR A 66 13.10 24.00 18.40
C TYR A 66 13.43 23.24 19.69
N LEU A 67 14.68 23.20 20.11
CA LEU A 67 15.13 22.49 21.31
C LEU A 67 14.58 23.10 22.60
N LYS A 68 14.31 24.39 22.65
CA LYS A 68 13.60 25.00 23.78
C LYS A 68 12.17 24.46 23.93
N ARG A 69 11.49 24.12 22.85
CA ARG A 69 10.13 23.57 22.87
C ARG A 69 10.08 22.06 23.02
N TYR A 70 11.06 21.38 22.46
CA TYR A 70 11.16 19.90 22.43
C TYR A 70 12.55 19.43 22.85
N PRO A 71 12.96 19.67 24.10
CA PRO A 71 14.36 19.43 24.54
C PRO A 71 14.81 17.97 24.39
N ASP A 72 13.91 17.02 24.60
CA ASP A 72 14.23 15.58 24.57
C ASP A 72 13.83 14.89 23.24
N SER A 73 13.36 15.63 22.26
CA SER A 73 12.77 15.05 21.05
C SER A 73 13.75 14.23 20.23
N ILE A 74 14.96 14.77 20.04
CA ILE A 74 16.03 14.10 19.31
C ILE A 74 16.47 12.84 20.04
N ASP A 75 16.70 12.92 21.35
CA ASP A 75 17.11 11.77 22.16
C ASP A 75 16.04 10.68 22.19
N LYS A 76 14.77 11.05 22.34
CA LYS A 76 13.65 10.11 22.30
C LYS A 76 13.54 9.41 20.93
N ALA A 77 13.69 10.16 19.84
CA ALA A 77 13.68 9.61 18.50
C ALA A 77 14.89 8.70 18.27
N THR A 78 16.08 9.13 18.66
CA THR A 78 17.32 8.35 18.58
C THR A 78 17.20 7.02 19.32
N LYS A 79 16.72 7.03 20.56
CA LYS A 79 16.53 5.81 21.36
C LYS A 79 15.60 4.81 20.67
N LYS A 80 14.47 5.28 20.13
CA LYS A 80 13.53 4.42 19.38
C LYS A 80 14.14 3.82 18.12
N ILE A 81 14.90 4.62 17.37
CA ILE A 81 15.59 4.14 16.16
C ILE A 81 16.66 3.12 16.51
N LEU A 82 17.46 3.40 17.56
CA LEU A 82 18.51 2.49 18.02
C LEU A 82 17.96 1.13 18.45
N GLU A 83 16.87 1.12 19.22
CA GLU A 83 16.16 -0.11 19.60
C GLU A 83 15.72 -0.92 18.37
N MET A 84 15.13 -0.26 17.39
CA MET A 84 14.72 -0.91 16.14
C MET A 84 15.90 -1.43 15.33
N VAL A 85 16.99 -0.70 15.27
CA VAL A 85 18.25 -1.16 14.60
C VAL A 85 18.80 -2.40 15.30
N ASN A 86 18.73 -2.48 16.62
CA ASN A 86 19.16 -3.68 17.35
C ASN A 86 18.26 -4.87 17.04
N ASN A 87 16.92 -4.68 16.98
CA ASN A 87 15.99 -5.72 16.56
C ASN A 87 16.32 -6.19 15.12
N PHE A 88 16.65 -5.27 14.21
CA PHE A 88 17.07 -5.65 12.86
C PHE A 88 18.34 -6.49 12.85
N LYS A 89 19.35 -6.15 13.67
CA LYS A 89 20.58 -6.96 13.76
C LYS A 89 20.31 -8.40 14.20
N GLU A 90 19.40 -8.58 15.19
CA GLU A 90 19.00 -9.92 15.64
C GLU A 90 18.31 -10.70 14.53
N VAL A 91 17.37 -10.07 13.81
CA VAL A 91 16.62 -10.72 12.72
C VAL A 91 17.53 -11.01 11.52
N ILE A 92 18.44 -10.09 11.16
CA ILE A 92 19.37 -10.28 10.04
C ILE A 92 20.24 -11.53 10.26
N ASN A 93 20.65 -11.79 11.50
CA ASN A 93 21.44 -12.97 11.84
C ASN A 93 20.66 -14.29 11.71
N GLN A 94 19.32 -14.25 11.65
CA GLN A 94 18.45 -15.42 11.47
C GLN A 94 18.09 -15.65 10.00
N ILE A 95 18.36 -14.70 9.11
CA ILE A 95 18.06 -14.83 7.68
C ILE A 95 19.14 -15.69 7.03
N ASP A 96 18.75 -16.89 6.64
CA ASP A 96 19.60 -17.84 5.91
C ASP A 96 19.18 -17.97 4.43
N GLU A 97 19.95 -18.76 3.67
CA GLU A 97 19.67 -19.02 2.26
C GLU A 97 18.30 -19.70 2.06
N SER A 98 17.89 -20.58 2.96
CA SER A 98 16.60 -21.28 2.87
C SER A 98 15.44 -20.28 2.99
N MET A 99 15.52 -19.37 3.94
CA MET A 99 14.51 -18.31 4.14
C MET A 99 14.44 -17.38 2.93
N ILE A 100 15.58 -16.97 2.38
CA ILE A 100 15.65 -16.15 1.16
C ILE A 100 15.03 -16.88 -0.01
N ARG A 101 15.34 -18.19 -0.20
CA ARG A 101 14.78 -19.01 -1.27
C ARG A 101 13.26 -19.15 -1.16
N GLN A 102 12.75 -19.37 0.05
CA GLN A 102 11.29 -19.43 0.30
C GLN A 102 10.62 -18.09 -0.03
N TRP A 103 11.20 -16.97 0.40
CA TRP A 103 10.67 -15.64 0.12
C TRP A 103 10.67 -15.34 -1.40
N VAL A 104 11.77 -15.66 -2.10
CA VAL A 104 11.84 -15.49 -3.57
C VAL A 104 10.82 -16.37 -4.27
N ARG A 105 10.66 -17.63 -3.84
CA ARG A 105 9.66 -18.55 -4.39
C ARG A 105 8.24 -18.02 -4.18
N ASP A 106 7.93 -17.53 -2.98
CA ASP A 106 6.63 -16.92 -2.69
C ASP A 106 6.36 -15.70 -3.60
N LEU A 107 7.36 -14.83 -3.74
CA LEU A 107 7.23 -13.63 -4.58
C LEU A 107 7.04 -13.95 -6.06
N VAL A 108 7.90 -14.82 -6.61
CA VAL A 108 7.97 -15.08 -8.07
C VAL A 108 6.91 -16.09 -8.52
N ILE A 109 6.63 -17.13 -7.74
CA ILE A 109 5.72 -18.20 -8.13
C ILE A 109 4.34 -17.97 -7.53
N VAL A 110 4.24 -17.90 -6.19
CA VAL A 110 2.94 -17.91 -5.50
C VAL A 110 2.17 -16.60 -5.75
N LYS A 111 2.78 -15.47 -5.48
CA LYS A 111 2.12 -14.15 -5.66
C LYS A 111 1.80 -13.84 -7.12
N THR A 112 2.67 -14.25 -8.05
CA THR A 112 2.40 -14.12 -9.48
C THR A 112 1.21 -14.98 -9.90
N PHE A 113 1.17 -16.26 -9.47
CA PHE A 113 0.05 -17.14 -9.74
C PHE A 113 -1.26 -16.62 -9.13
N ILE A 114 -1.23 -16.17 -7.88
CA ILE A 114 -2.39 -15.51 -7.24
C ILE A 114 -2.85 -14.30 -8.05
N GLY A 115 -1.90 -13.50 -8.55
CA GLY A 115 -2.20 -12.35 -9.40
C GLY A 115 -2.90 -12.71 -10.71
N LEU A 116 -2.57 -13.87 -11.28
CA LEU A 116 -3.23 -14.40 -12.49
C LEU A 116 -4.61 -15.01 -12.21
N ARG A 117 -4.83 -15.51 -10.99
CA ARG A 117 -6.03 -16.28 -10.62
C ARG A 117 -6.96 -15.54 -9.65
N PHE A 118 -6.68 -14.26 -9.34
CA PHE A 118 -7.51 -13.56 -8.36
C PHE A 118 -8.97 -13.37 -8.83
N GLN A 119 -9.22 -13.30 -10.13
CA GLN A 119 -10.58 -13.23 -10.68
C GLN A 119 -11.38 -14.47 -10.31
N GLU A 120 -10.79 -15.65 -10.53
CA GLU A 120 -11.40 -16.93 -10.12
C GLU A 120 -11.66 -16.99 -8.61
N ALA A 121 -10.71 -16.53 -7.80
CA ALA A 121 -10.87 -16.49 -6.34
C ALA A 121 -12.01 -15.57 -5.89
N ILE A 122 -12.21 -14.43 -6.57
CA ILE A 122 -13.32 -13.52 -6.29
C ILE A 122 -14.65 -14.20 -6.64
N LEU A 123 -14.78 -14.77 -7.85
CA LEU A 123 -16.02 -15.44 -8.31
C LEU A 123 -16.38 -16.59 -7.39
N ARG A 124 -15.41 -17.44 -7.04
CA ARG A 124 -15.58 -18.53 -6.10
C ARG A 124 -16.07 -18.06 -4.74
N LYS A 125 -15.44 -17.02 -4.18
CA LYS A 125 -15.82 -16.49 -2.86
C LYS A 125 -17.22 -15.89 -2.85
N ILE A 126 -17.62 -15.26 -3.94
CA ILE A 126 -19.00 -14.75 -4.10
C ILE A 126 -19.99 -15.92 -4.22
N ALA A 127 -19.68 -16.92 -5.02
CA ALA A 127 -20.53 -18.11 -5.15
C ALA A 127 -20.73 -18.83 -3.81
N GLU A 128 -19.64 -19.02 -3.03
CA GLU A 128 -19.71 -19.56 -1.65
C GLU A 128 -20.64 -18.70 -0.75
N LYS A 129 -20.54 -17.36 -0.85
CA LYS A 129 -21.35 -16.46 -0.02
C LYS A 129 -22.85 -16.52 -0.31
N PHE A 130 -23.22 -16.79 -1.56
CA PHE A 130 -24.60 -16.84 -2.02
C PHE A 130 -25.12 -18.25 -2.29
N ASP A 131 -24.38 -19.27 -1.83
CA ASP A 131 -24.72 -20.68 -1.99
C ASP A 131 -25.07 -21.06 -3.45
N THR A 132 -24.17 -20.71 -4.35
CA THR A 132 -24.32 -20.96 -5.80
C THR A 132 -23.00 -21.44 -6.40
N GLU A 133 -23.00 -21.69 -7.71
CA GLU A 133 -21.81 -22.10 -8.46
C GLU A 133 -21.18 -20.91 -9.18
N TYR A 134 -19.95 -21.06 -9.62
CA TYR A 134 -19.27 -20.10 -10.49
C TYR A 134 -18.65 -20.83 -11.69
N CYS A 135 -18.47 -20.09 -12.78
CA CYS A 135 -17.56 -20.49 -13.83
C CYS A 135 -16.81 -19.28 -14.40
N LEU A 136 -15.61 -19.54 -14.92
CA LEU A 136 -14.84 -18.55 -15.67
C LEU A 136 -15.45 -18.39 -17.06
N SER A 137 -15.30 -17.21 -17.64
CA SER A 137 -15.64 -16.92 -19.03
C SER A 137 -14.67 -17.61 -20.00
N THR A 138 -15.15 -17.81 -21.20
CA THR A 138 -14.31 -18.17 -22.36
C THR A 138 -13.54 -16.93 -22.84
N PRO A 139 -12.44 -17.07 -23.61
CA PRO A 139 -11.73 -15.95 -24.19
C PRO A 139 -12.60 -15.03 -25.07
N GLU A 140 -13.63 -15.59 -25.71
CA GLU A 140 -14.59 -14.81 -26.50
C GLU A 140 -15.50 -13.93 -25.63
N GLU A 141 -15.92 -14.44 -24.46
CA GLU A 141 -16.71 -13.71 -23.47
C GLU A 141 -15.87 -12.66 -22.74
N GLU A 142 -14.61 -12.98 -22.42
CA GLU A 142 -13.65 -12.00 -21.86
C GLU A 142 -13.48 -10.80 -22.79
N SER A 143 -13.41 -11.03 -24.10
CA SER A 143 -13.33 -9.94 -25.09
C SER A 143 -14.55 -9.01 -25.11
N LYS A 144 -15.68 -9.49 -24.58
CA LYS A 144 -16.93 -8.71 -24.40
C LYS A 144 -17.06 -8.12 -22.99
N GLY A 145 -16.00 -8.23 -22.17
CA GLY A 145 -15.96 -7.69 -20.80
C GLY A 145 -16.62 -8.57 -19.74
N ILE A 146 -16.89 -9.86 -20.06
CA ILE A 146 -17.40 -10.83 -19.09
C ILE A 146 -16.20 -11.57 -18.48
N ASP A 147 -15.97 -11.45 -17.17
CA ASP A 147 -14.87 -12.14 -16.48
C ASP A 147 -15.30 -13.53 -15.95
N GLY A 148 -16.61 -13.79 -15.86
CA GLY A 148 -17.17 -15.07 -15.46
C GLY A 148 -18.63 -14.96 -15.05
N TYR A 149 -19.12 -16.05 -14.42
CA TYR A 149 -20.52 -16.18 -14.00
C TYR A 149 -20.58 -16.54 -12.52
N VAL A 150 -21.59 -16.00 -11.83
CA VAL A 150 -22.00 -16.41 -10.48
C VAL A 150 -23.44 -16.92 -10.58
N GLY A 151 -23.63 -18.23 -10.42
CA GLY A 151 -24.84 -18.89 -10.88
C GLY A 151 -24.97 -18.76 -12.40
N ASN A 152 -26.09 -18.19 -12.86
CA ASN A 152 -26.36 -17.88 -14.27
C ASN A 152 -26.16 -16.41 -14.64
N ILE A 153 -25.64 -15.58 -13.73
CA ILE A 153 -25.44 -14.13 -13.93
C ILE A 153 -24.04 -13.86 -14.44
N PRO A 154 -23.87 -13.31 -15.66
CA PRO A 154 -22.59 -12.85 -16.16
C PRO A 154 -22.11 -11.61 -15.38
N VAL A 155 -20.85 -11.58 -15.02
CA VAL A 155 -20.28 -10.48 -14.26
C VAL A 155 -18.92 -10.04 -14.81
N SER A 156 -18.62 -8.75 -14.64
CA SER A 156 -17.32 -8.16 -14.90
C SER A 156 -16.65 -7.73 -13.59
N LEU A 157 -15.35 -8.00 -13.45
CA LEU A 157 -14.56 -7.68 -12.26
C LEU A 157 -13.67 -6.47 -12.55
N LYS A 158 -13.92 -5.34 -11.92
CA LYS A 158 -13.17 -4.11 -12.17
C LYS A 158 -12.60 -3.53 -10.86
N PRO A 159 -11.40 -2.93 -10.88
CA PRO A 159 -10.90 -2.21 -9.72
C PRO A 159 -11.78 -0.98 -9.43
N VAL A 160 -11.86 -0.55 -8.16
CA VAL A 160 -12.65 0.66 -7.77
C VAL A 160 -12.23 1.91 -8.55
N THR A 161 -10.95 1.99 -8.94
CA THR A 161 -10.44 3.09 -9.78
C THR A 161 -11.08 3.16 -11.16
N TYR A 162 -11.75 2.09 -11.61
CA TYR A 162 -12.49 2.08 -12.87
C TYR A 162 -13.66 3.07 -12.84
N GLN A 163 -14.31 3.28 -11.69
CA GLN A 163 -15.43 4.22 -11.53
C GLN A 163 -15.04 5.68 -11.80
N SER A 164 -13.79 6.05 -11.57
CA SER A 164 -13.29 7.42 -11.75
C SER A 164 -12.77 7.72 -13.17
N LYS A 165 -12.66 6.71 -14.03
CA LYS A 165 -12.18 6.88 -15.42
C LYS A 165 -13.32 7.32 -16.33
N LYS A 166 -13.52 8.64 -16.49
CA LYS A 166 -14.56 9.25 -17.33
C LYS A 166 -14.44 9.01 -18.86
N MET A 167 -13.41 8.32 -19.35
CA MET A 167 -13.10 8.18 -20.78
C MET A 167 -12.94 6.72 -21.24
N LEU A 168 -13.66 5.78 -20.64
CA LEU A 168 -13.62 4.42 -21.15
C LEU A 168 -14.69 4.24 -22.21
N THR A 169 -14.26 4.00 -23.45
CA THR A 169 -15.09 3.63 -24.60
C THR A 169 -15.63 2.20 -24.52
N GLU A 170 -15.28 1.46 -23.46
CA GLU A 170 -15.68 0.07 -23.29
C GLU A 170 -17.11 0.02 -22.72
N LYS A 171 -18.07 -0.39 -23.55
CA LYS A 171 -19.44 -0.60 -23.13
C LYS A 171 -19.56 -2.00 -22.52
N ILE A 172 -19.64 -2.07 -21.19
CA ILE A 172 -19.83 -3.32 -20.45
C ILE A 172 -21.33 -3.47 -20.21
N ASP A 173 -21.94 -4.45 -20.86
CA ASP A 173 -23.40 -4.70 -20.81
C ASP A 173 -23.77 -5.74 -19.72
N VAL A 174 -22.88 -6.01 -18.75
CA VAL A 174 -23.10 -6.97 -17.65
C VAL A 174 -22.90 -6.33 -16.29
N ASP A 175 -23.38 -6.99 -15.24
CA ASP A 175 -23.21 -6.52 -13.87
C ASP A 175 -21.74 -6.42 -13.48
N ILE A 176 -21.31 -5.30 -12.88
CA ILE A 176 -19.92 -5.06 -12.49
C ILE A 176 -19.77 -5.27 -11.00
N ILE A 177 -18.79 -6.10 -10.63
CA ILE A 177 -18.31 -6.27 -9.25
C ILE A 177 -17.01 -5.50 -9.13
N TYR A 178 -16.93 -4.64 -8.12
CA TYR A 178 -15.71 -3.87 -7.88
C TYR A 178 -14.82 -4.52 -6.83
N TYR A 179 -13.50 -4.37 -7.00
CA TYR A 179 -12.54 -4.80 -6.00
C TYR A 179 -11.52 -3.71 -5.70
N GLU A 180 -11.02 -3.71 -4.47
CA GLU A 180 -9.96 -2.84 -4.00
C GLU A 180 -8.86 -3.69 -3.35
N LYS A 181 -7.61 -3.53 -3.84
CA LYS A 181 -6.47 -4.22 -3.24
C LYS A 181 -6.12 -3.55 -1.91
N GLN A 182 -6.11 -4.33 -0.84
CA GLN A 182 -5.69 -3.92 0.49
C GLN A 182 -4.35 -4.58 0.87
N ARG A 183 -3.77 -4.18 2.00
CA ARG A 183 -2.46 -4.70 2.43
C ARG A 183 -2.45 -6.23 2.61
N ASP A 184 -3.54 -6.78 3.08
CA ASP A 184 -3.72 -8.17 3.49
C ASP A 184 -4.76 -8.94 2.66
N GLY A 185 -5.30 -8.34 1.58
CA GLY A 185 -6.30 -9.01 0.77
C GLY A 185 -7.00 -8.14 -0.26
N LEU A 186 -8.23 -8.54 -0.58
CA LEU A 186 -9.13 -7.86 -1.51
C LEU A 186 -10.44 -7.49 -0.80
N LYS A 187 -10.82 -6.23 -0.88
CA LYS A 187 -12.17 -5.79 -0.53
C LYS A 187 -13.04 -5.90 -1.77
N ILE A 188 -14.14 -6.66 -1.68
CA ILE A 188 -15.10 -6.86 -2.78
C ILE A 188 -16.33 -6.01 -2.51
N ILE A 189 -16.79 -5.31 -3.54
CA ILE A 189 -17.96 -4.43 -3.50
C ILE A 189 -18.93 -4.90 -4.56
N ILE A 190 -20.06 -5.43 -4.10
CA ILE A 190 -21.14 -5.93 -4.95
C ILE A 190 -22.25 -4.86 -4.93
N PRO A 191 -22.68 -4.31 -6.10
CA PRO A 191 -23.81 -3.38 -6.16
C PRO A 191 -25.10 -4.01 -5.62
N THR A 192 -25.94 -3.20 -4.98
CA THR A 192 -27.17 -3.67 -4.31
C THR A 192 -28.11 -4.41 -5.25
N GLU A 193 -28.21 -3.99 -6.51
CA GLU A 193 -29.04 -4.64 -7.51
C GLU A 193 -28.55 -6.07 -7.81
N LEU A 194 -27.24 -6.23 -8.00
CA LEU A 194 -26.64 -7.55 -8.22
C LEU A 194 -26.73 -8.41 -6.97
N GLU A 195 -26.53 -7.85 -5.78
CA GLU A 195 -26.67 -8.58 -4.51
C GLU A 195 -28.08 -9.18 -4.37
N ASN A 196 -29.12 -8.43 -4.75
CA ASN A 196 -30.51 -8.90 -4.73
C ASN A 196 -30.75 -10.03 -5.75
N LYS A 197 -30.19 -9.93 -6.96
CA LYS A 197 -30.24 -11.00 -7.96
C LYS A 197 -29.59 -12.29 -7.44
N LEU A 198 -28.41 -12.20 -6.83
CA LEU A 198 -27.67 -13.34 -6.29
C LEU A 198 -28.41 -14.01 -5.11
N LYS A 199 -29.01 -13.23 -4.21
CA LYS A 199 -29.84 -13.77 -3.11
C LYS A 199 -31.07 -14.58 -3.62
N ASN A 200 -31.62 -14.20 -4.76
CA ASN A 200 -32.76 -14.91 -5.34
C ASN A 200 -32.36 -16.27 -5.95
N ILE A 201 -31.12 -16.38 -6.49
CA ILE A 201 -30.60 -17.65 -7.03
C ILE A 201 -30.41 -18.69 -5.91
N GLY A 202 -29.77 -18.29 -4.78
CA GLY A 202 -29.54 -19.18 -3.65
C GLY A 202 -30.84 -19.73 -3.02
N ARG A 203 -31.91 -18.96 -3.05
CA ARG A 203 -33.23 -19.40 -2.52
C ARG A 203 -33.93 -20.43 -3.38
N THR A 204 -33.66 -20.53 -4.67
CA THR A 204 -34.32 -21.45 -5.61
C THR A 204 -33.74 -22.88 -5.53
N LYS A 205 -32.60 -23.10 -4.90
CA LYS A 205 -31.99 -24.44 -4.68
C LYS A 205 -32.50 -25.14 -3.40
N GLY A 206 -33.34 -24.49 -2.59
CA GLY A 206 -33.86 -24.98 -1.30
C GLY A 206 -35.29 -25.46 -1.30
N ILE A 207 -35.88 -25.85 -2.48
CA ILE A 207 -37.22 -26.47 -2.60
C ILE A 207 -37.06 -27.84 -3.25
#